data_ee493e0f43b1bae8b67813bbc0073e52
#
_entry.id   ee493e0f43b1bae8b67813bbc0073e52
#
_cell.length_a   1.000
_cell.length_b   1.000
_cell.length_c   1.000
_cell.angle_alpha   90.00
_cell.angle_beta   90.00
_cell.angle_gamma   90.00
#
_symmetry.space_group_name_H-M   'P 1'
#
loop_
_entity.id
_entity.type
_entity.pdbx_description
1 polymer ?
#
loop_
_entity_poly.entity_id
_entity_poly.type
_entity_poly.pdbx_seq_one_letter_code
_entity_poly.pdbx_strand_id
1 'polypeptide(L)'
;MIEDDEQICEVVKDYFTRESENEIVVRTAQNGQDGLDLFETERVDLVLLDIMLPGMDGFAICREMRRTSMVPILFLTARSSERDILLGYDLGCDDYIIKPFSLVTLYAKCKALIRRSKDLSRTGELVCGRIHMKPSEYRVLVDSQEIELAPKEFALLRMLLENKNKTVARERLLIGVWGYDYEGSDRCVDNHIRKIRKHLGSAGKQIKTVIGNGYQIRGDDDEKEQKE
;
A
#
# COMPACT_ATOMS: atom_id res chain seq x y z
N MET A 1 -4.73 7.22 14.94
CA MET A 1 -6.03 7.51 14.31
C MET A 1 -6.22 9.00 14.27
N ILE A 2 -6.58 9.57 13.10
CA ILE A 2 -6.84 10.98 12.88
C ILE A 2 -8.30 11.10 12.48
N GLU A 3 -9.12 11.62 13.40
CA GLU A 3 -10.58 11.61 13.33
C GLU A 3 -11.10 12.70 14.27
N ASP A 4 -11.98 13.57 13.79
CA ASP A 4 -12.54 14.68 14.59
C ASP A 4 -13.70 14.25 15.50
N ASP A 5 -14.34 13.12 15.22
CA ASP A 5 -15.39 12.57 16.08
C ASP A 5 -14.78 11.79 17.27
N GLU A 6 -14.83 12.39 18.46
CA GLU A 6 -14.34 11.80 19.70
C GLU A 6 -15.02 10.46 20.03
N GLN A 7 -16.32 10.32 19.75
CA GLN A 7 -17.05 9.10 20.05
C GLN A 7 -16.56 7.93 19.18
N ILE A 8 -16.29 8.19 17.91
CA ILE A 8 -15.68 7.19 17.01
C ILE A 8 -14.29 6.81 17.54
N CYS A 9 -13.49 7.80 17.94
CA CYS A 9 -12.16 7.55 18.52
C CYS A 9 -12.22 6.66 19.76
N GLU A 10 -13.09 6.96 20.70
CA GLU A 10 -13.25 6.18 21.95
C GLU A 10 -13.70 4.75 21.66
N VAL A 11 -14.75 4.59 20.86
CA VAL A 11 -15.29 3.26 20.52
C VAL A 11 -14.25 2.38 19.79
N VAL A 12 -13.49 2.96 18.85
CA VAL A 12 -12.42 2.23 18.16
C VAL A 12 -11.31 1.86 19.13
N LYS A 13 -10.87 2.80 19.98
CA LYS A 13 -9.81 2.58 20.97
C LYS A 13 -10.19 1.47 21.95
N ASP A 14 -11.40 1.50 22.50
CA ASP A 14 -11.87 0.50 23.44
C ASP A 14 -11.99 -0.87 22.82
N TYR A 15 -12.55 -0.92 21.60
CA TYR A 15 -12.68 -2.17 20.86
C TYR A 15 -11.33 -2.80 20.55
N PHE A 16 -10.39 -2.01 20.02
CA PHE A 16 -9.05 -2.51 19.65
C PHE A 16 -8.25 -2.96 20.88
N THR A 17 -8.31 -2.22 21.96
CA THR A 17 -7.65 -2.58 23.23
C THR A 17 -8.14 -3.94 23.73
N ARG A 18 -9.46 -4.14 23.73
CA ARG A 18 -10.09 -5.39 24.19
C ARG A 18 -9.78 -6.57 23.26
N GLU A 19 -9.97 -6.40 21.95
CA GLU A 19 -9.81 -7.50 20.99
C GLU A 19 -8.35 -7.91 20.77
N SER A 20 -7.40 -7.02 21.06
CA SER A 20 -5.97 -7.31 20.95
C SER A 20 -5.32 -7.72 22.26
N GLU A 21 -6.07 -7.85 23.36
CA GLU A 21 -5.52 -8.11 24.70
C GLU A 21 -4.41 -7.10 25.08
N ASN A 22 -4.59 -5.82 24.72
CA ASN A 22 -3.66 -4.71 24.89
C ASN A 22 -2.38 -4.74 24.01
N GLU A 23 -2.31 -5.60 23.00
CA GLU A 23 -1.18 -5.58 22.05
C GLU A 23 -1.24 -4.39 21.06
N ILE A 24 -2.45 -3.87 20.78
CA ILE A 24 -2.65 -2.71 19.90
C ILE A 24 -2.99 -1.48 20.76
N VAL A 25 -2.17 -0.46 20.64
CA VAL A 25 -2.40 0.84 21.27
C VAL A 25 -2.86 1.83 20.21
N VAL A 26 -4.06 2.39 20.38
CA VAL A 26 -4.60 3.43 19.49
C VAL A 26 -4.25 4.80 20.06
N ARG A 27 -3.47 5.58 19.31
CA ARG A 27 -3.26 7.03 19.54
C ARG A 27 -4.24 7.80 18.68
N THR A 28 -4.79 8.88 19.20
CA THR A 28 -5.81 9.67 18.51
C THR A 28 -5.39 11.12 18.37
N ALA A 29 -5.72 11.73 17.24
CA ALA A 29 -5.62 13.16 16.98
C ALA A 29 -6.94 13.61 16.35
N GLN A 30 -7.44 14.79 16.74
CA GLN A 30 -8.75 15.31 16.34
C GLN A 30 -8.69 16.24 15.13
N ASN A 31 -7.51 16.54 14.64
CA ASN A 31 -7.28 17.35 13.46
C ASN A 31 -6.02 16.91 12.72
N GLY A 32 -5.86 17.39 11.48
CA GLY A 32 -4.77 17.00 10.63
C GLY A 32 -3.39 17.39 11.11
N GLN A 33 -3.25 18.58 11.74
CA GLN A 33 -1.95 19.04 12.22
C GLN A 33 -1.46 18.21 13.41
N ASP A 34 -2.30 18.01 14.42
CA ASP A 34 -1.95 17.16 15.57
C ASP A 34 -1.65 15.72 15.11
N GLY A 35 -2.35 15.25 14.05
CA GLY A 35 -2.10 13.95 13.46
C GLY A 35 -0.74 13.84 12.78
N LEU A 36 -0.29 14.86 12.07
CA LEU A 36 1.04 14.92 11.48
C LEU A 36 2.13 15.00 12.55
N ASP A 37 1.93 15.86 13.57
CA ASP A 37 2.87 16.01 14.68
C ASP A 37 3.05 14.68 15.44
N LEU A 38 1.94 13.97 15.69
CA LEU A 38 1.96 12.65 16.31
C LEU A 38 2.69 11.62 15.43
N PHE A 39 2.47 11.68 14.13
CA PHE A 39 3.12 10.79 13.17
C PHE A 39 4.63 11.00 13.06
N GLU A 40 5.10 12.23 13.21
CA GLU A 40 6.52 12.57 13.20
C GLU A 40 7.24 12.20 14.50
N THR A 41 6.53 12.28 15.63
CA THR A 41 7.12 12.10 16.97
C THR A 41 7.01 10.68 17.51
N GLU A 42 6.02 9.92 17.08
CA GLU A 42 5.81 8.54 17.54
C GLU A 42 6.02 7.53 16.39
N ARG A 43 6.50 6.35 16.75
CA ARG A 43 6.54 5.23 15.80
C ARG A 43 5.16 4.58 15.73
N VAL A 44 4.55 4.62 14.56
CA VAL A 44 3.26 4.00 14.30
C VAL A 44 3.36 2.86 13.29
N ASP A 45 2.56 1.80 13.45
CA ASP A 45 2.52 0.64 12.55
C ASP A 45 1.39 0.76 11.51
N LEU A 46 0.41 1.66 11.74
CA LEU A 46 -0.74 1.91 10.85
C LEU A 46 -1.35 3.27 11.15
N VAL A 47 -1.81 3.97 10.15
CA VAL A 47 -2.61 5.20 10.27
C VAL A 47 -4.05 4.92 9.83
N LEU A 48 -5.01 5.24 10.71
CA LEU A 48 -6.42 5.39 10.37
C LEU A 48 -6.67 6.88 10.15
N LEU A 49 -7.19 7.26 8.99
CA LEU A 49 -7.27 8.67 8.58
C LEU A 49 -8.65 8.98 8.00
N ASP A 50 -9.39 9.87 8.66
CA ASP A 50 -10.58 10.44 8.02
C ASP A 50 -10.18 11.38 6.89
N ILE A 51 -10.91 11.31 5.80
CA ILE A 51 -10.76 12.26 4.69
C ILE A 51 -11.40 13.60 5.01
N MET A 52 -12.49 13.59 5.77
CA MET A 52 -13.31 14.79 6.02
C MET A 52 -12.97 15.46 7.36
N LEU A 53 -11.70 15.80 7.55
CA LEU A 53 -11.26 16.51 8.74
C LEU A 53 -11.49 18.03 8.64
N PRO A 54 -11.78 18.72 9.73
CA PRO A 54 -11.84 20.17 9.74
C PRO A 54 -10.45 20.78 9.47
N GLY A 55 -10.41 21.77 8.60
CA GLY A 55 -9.20 22.55 8.31
C GLY A 55 -8.25 21.94 7.29
N MET A 56 -7.96 20.66 7.36
CA MET A 56 -7.04 19.98 6.42
C MET A 56 -7.68 18.72 5.84
N ASP A 57 -7.72 18.61 4.51
CA ASP A 57 -8.21 17.43 3.80
C ASP A 57 -7.32 16.21 4.07
N GLY A 58 -7.92 15.06 4.43
CA GLY A 58 -7.20 13.81 4.66
C GLY A 58 -6.36 13.34 3.45
N PHE A 59 -6.75 13.69 2.24
CA PHE A 59 -5.91 13.46 1.06
C PHE A 59 -4.59 14.25 1.10
N ALA A 60 -4.61 15.48 1.59
CA ALA A 60 -3.40 16.28 1.77
C ALA A 60 -2.49 15.70 2.86
N ILE A 61 -3.08 15.25 3.97
CA ILE A 61 -2.36 14.58 5.07
C ILE A 61 -1.71 13.28 4.56
N CYS A 62 -2.45 12.45 3.84
CA CYS A 62 -1.92 11.23 3.24
C CYS A 62 -0.73 11.52 2.33
N ARG A 63 -0.83 12.54 1.48
CA ARG A 63 0.26 12.94 0.59
C ARG A 63 1.50 13.38 1.36
N GLU A 64 1.33 14.14 2.44
CA GLU A 64 2.44 14.59 3.26
C GLU A 64 3.12 13.40 3.96
N MET A 65 2.36 12.52 4.59
CA MET A 65 2.90 11.30 5.20
C MET A 65 3.67 10.42 4.20
N ARG A 66 3.19 10.36 2.95
CA ARG A 66 3.81 9.55 1.89
C ARG A 66 5.14 10.12 1.37
N ARG A 67 5.47 11.36 1.70
CA ARG A 67 6.80 11.93 1.37
C ARG A 67 7.91 11.30 2.19
N THR A 68 7.60 10.81 3.38
CA THR A 68 8.59 10.34 4.35
C THR A 68 8.37 8.91 4.83
N SER A 69 7.20 8.30 4.55
CA SER A 69 6.86 7.02 5.14
C SER A 69 5.98 6.13 4.26
N MET A 70 6.26 4.82 4.37
CA MET A 70 5.47 3.74 3.76
C MET A 70 4.57 3.02 4.77
N VAL A 71 4.40 3.56 5.98
CA VAL A 71 3.45 3.04 6.97
C VAL A 71 2.06 2.91 6.36
N PRO A 72 1.37 1.78 6.50
CA PRO A 72 0.03 1.60 5.94
C PRO A 72 -0.93 2.71 6.38
N ILE A 73 -1.71 3.24 5.43
CA ILE A 73 -2.77 4.22 5.67
C ILE A 73 -4.09 3.63 5.23
N LEU A 74 -5.05 3.55 6.15
CA LEU A 74 -6.42 3.15 5.88
C LEU A 74 -7.33 4.37 6.04
N PHE A 75 -8.01 4.75 4.97
CA PHE A 75 -8.99 5.82 5.02
C PHE A 75 -10.30 5.38 5.67
N LEU A 76 -10.81 6.24 6.56
CA LEU A 76 -12.17 6.18 7.10
C LEU A 76 -12.94 7.36 6.54
N THR A 77 -14.10 7.18 5.91
CA THR A 77 -14.77 8.31 5.28
C THR A 77 -16.23 8.09 4.97
N ALA A 78 -16.99 9.16 4.93
CA ALA A 78 -18.35 9.18 4.38
C ALA A 78 -18.37 9.31 2.84
N ARG A 79 -17.23 9.58 2.19
CA ARG A 79 -17.14 9.68 0.74
C ARG A 79 -17.10 8.29 0.13
N SER A 80 -18.14 7.96 -0.65
CA SER A 80 -18.32 6.65 -1.28
C SER A 80 -18.25 6.71 -2.82
N SER A 81 -17.88 7.88 -3.40
CA SER A 81 -17.78 7.97 -4.85
C SER A 81 -16.58 7.19 -5.37
N GLU A 82 -16.77 6.48 -6.49
CA GLU A 82 -15.68 5.75 -7.17
C GLU A 82 -14.46 6.65 -7.43
N ARG A 83 -14.72 7.93 -7.74
CA ARG A 83 -13.66 8.92 -7.99
C ARG A 83 -12.82 9.20 -6.75
N ASP A 84 -13.44 9.33 -5.57
CA ASP A 84 -12.72 9.59 -4.32
C ASP A 84 -11.90 8.37 -3.91
N ILE A 85 -12.46 7.17 -4.10
CA ILE A 85 -11.77 5.90 -3.84
C ILE A 85 -10.52 5.78 -4.73
N LEU A 86 -10.66 6.01 -6.03
CA LEU A 86 -9.54 5.96 -6.97
C LEU A 86 -8.48 7.01 -6.66
N LEU A 87 -8.89 8.23 -6.29
CA LEU A 87 -7.97 9.29 -5.87
C LEU A 87 -7.18 8.87 -4.61
N GLY A 88 -7.85 8.28 -3.62
CA GLY A 88 -7.18 7.79 -2.41
C GLY A 88 -6.09 6.77 -2.74
N TYR A 89 -6.38 5.80 -3.59
CA TYR A 89 -5.37 4.81 -4.02
C TYR A 89 -4.24 5.43 -4.86
N ASP A 90 -4.55 6.41 -5.72
CA ASP A 90 -3.51 7.13 -6.48
C ASP A 90 -2.59 7.96 -5.57
N LEU A 91 -3.09 8.46 -4.45
CA LEU A 91 -2.33 9.17 -3.42
C LEU A 91 -1.53 8.23 -2.49
N GLY A 92 -1.78 6.93 -2.58
CA GLY A 92 -1.01 5.92 -1.86
C GLY A 92 -1.65 5.41 -0.58
N CYS A 93 -2.97 5.54 -0.37
CA CYS A 93 -3.62 4.80 0.70
C CYS A 93 -3.59 3.29 0.42
N ASP A 94 -3.56 2.50 1.48
CA ASP A 94 -3.45 1.04 1.38
C ASP A 94 -4.82 0.37 1.36
N ASP A 95 -5.78 0.94 2.03
CA ASP A 95 -7.15 0.44 2.07
C ASP A 95 -8.12 1.55 2.47
N TYR A 96 -9.41 1.23 2.50
CA TYR A 96 -10.48 2.18 2.58
C TYR A 96 -11.72 1.55 3.28
N ILE A 97 -12.36 2.32 4.13
CA ILE A 97 -13.61 1.93 4.80
C ILE A 97 -14.62 3.07 4.75
N ILE A 98 -15.83 2.77 4.31
CA ILE A 98 -16.94 3.74 4.27
C ILE A 98 -17.65 3.76 5.61
N LYS A 99 -17.93 4.96 6.12
CA LYS A 99 -18.78 5.19 7.29
C LYS A 99 -20.27 5.08 6.89
N PRO A 100 -21.15 4.41 7.69
CA PRO A 100 -20.84 3.73 8.94
C PRO A 100 -20.20 2.35 8.73
N PHE A 101 -19.26 1.97 9.59
CA PHE A 101 -18.51 0.73 9.46
C PHE A 101 -18.66 -0.22 10.66
N SER A 102 -18.40 -1.49 10.42
CA SER A 102 -18.30 -2.51 11.47
C SER A 102 -16.91 -2.46 12.12
N LEU A 103 -16.85 -2.43 13.45
CA LEU A 103 -15.59 -2.49 14.21
C LEU A 103 -14.84 -3.80 13.94
N VAL A 104 -15.55 -4.91 13.77
CA VAL A 104 -14.97 -6.21 13.42
C VAL A 104 -14.25 -6.13 12.08
N THR A 105 -14.88 -5.51 11.08
CA THR A 105 -14.31 -5.34 9.75
C THR A 105 -13.09 -4.41 9.79
N LEU A 106 -13.20 -3.27 10.49
CA LEU A 106 -12.10 -2.33 10.67
C LEU A 106 -10.89 -3.02 11.32
N TYR A 107 -11.10 -3.73 12.42
CA TYR A 107 -10.06 -4.44 13.14
C TYR A 107 -9.37 -5.50 12.26
N ALA A 108 -10.15 -6.30 11.52
CA ALA A 108 -9.62 -7.33 10.62
C ALA A 108 -8.75 -6.71 9.50
N LYS A 109 -9.19 -5.61 8.90
CA LYS A 109 -8.41 -4.87 7.89
C LYS A 109 -7.12 -4.30 8.47
N CYS A 110 -7.17 -3.68 9.65
CA CYS A 110 -5.98 -3.16 10.33
C CYS A 110 -4.95 -4.26 10.62
N LYS A 111 -5.39 -5.40 11.17
CA LYS A 111 -4.49 -6.55 11.41
C LYS A 111 -3.87 -7.06 10.12
N ALA A 112 -4.63 -7.14 9.03
CA ALA A 112 -4.11 -7.58 7.74
C ALA A 112 -3.06 -6.62 7.20
N LEU A 113 -3.27 -5.30 7.30
CA LEU A 113 -2.32 -4.27 6.86
C LEU A 113 -1.03 -4.30 7.70
N ILE A 114 -1.14 -4.34 9.03
CA ILE A 114 0.02 -4.43 9.94
C ILE A 114 0.81 -5.71 9.67
N ARG A 115 0.14 -6.85 9.49
CA ARG A 115 0.82 -8.12 9.16
C ARG A 115 1.57 -8.03 7.85
N ARG A 116 0.94 -7.50 6.78
CA ARG A 116 1.60 -7.31 5.48
C ARG A 116 2.84 -6.43 5.60
N SER A 117 2.75 -5.33 6.35
CA SER A 117 3.88 -4.43 6.58
C SER A 117 5.01 -5.12 7.35
N LYS A 118 4.70 -5.92 8.38
CA LYS A 118 5.70 -6.69 9.15
C LYS A 118 6.32 -7.85 8.34
N ASP A 119 5.55 -8.51 7.47
CA ASP A 119 6.06 -9.55 6.57
C ASP A 119 7.02 -8.97 5.51
N LEU A 120 6.85 -7.68 5.14
CA LEU A 120 7.82 -6.95 4.31
C LEU A 120 9.21 -6.89 4.95
N SER A 121 9.26 -6.75 6.27
CA SER A 121 10.52 -6.64 7.02
C SER A 121 11.29 -7.97 7.12
N ARG A 122 10.67 -9.11 6.82
CA ARG A 122 11.24 -10.45 6.96
C ARG A 122 11.79 -11.03 5.66
N THR A 123 11.48 -10.46 4.52
CA THR A 123 11.99 -10.89 3.22
C THR A 123 13.38 -10.32 2.97
N GLY A 124 14.31 -11.20 2.58
CA GLY A 124 15.63 -10.80 2.11
C GLY A 124 15.57 -9.97 0.82
N GLU A 125 16.72 -9.58 0.31
CA GLU A 125 16.83 -8.86 -0.94
C GLU A 125 16.25 -9.66 -2.11
N LEU A 126 15.42 -9.03 -2.94
CA LEU A 126 14.82 -9.60 -4.14
C LEU A 126 15.53 -9.02 -5.37
N VAL A 127 16.12 -9.91 -6.18
CA VAL A 127 16.91 -9.50 -7.34
C VAL A 127 16.39 -10.13 -8.62
N CYS A 128 16.21 -9.30 -9.63
CA CYS A 128 15.91 -9.75 -10.99
C CYS A 128 16.64 -8.87 -12.00
N GLY A 129 17.69 -9.41 -12.63
CA GLY A 129 18.54 -8.66 -13.55
C GLY A 129 19.07 -7.37 -12.90
N ARG A 130 18.67 -6.23 -13.46
CA ARG A 130 19.09 -4.89 -13.03
C ARG A 130 18.30 -4.33 -11.85
N ILE A 131 17.25 -5.01 -11.43
CA ILE A 131 16.34 -4.55 -10.38
C ILE A 131 16.69 -5.24 -9.08
N HIS A 132 17.02 -4.46 -8.06
CA HIS A 132 17.29 -4.87 -6.70
C HIS A 132 16.27 -4.24 -5.78
N MET A 133 15.51 -5.04 -5.04
CA MET A 133 14.55 -4.56 -4.06
C MET A 133 14.94 -5.02 -2.67
N LYS A 134 14.96 -4.11 -1.72
CA LYS A 134 15.14 -4.35 -0.29
C LYS A 134 13.83 -4.09 0.43
N PRO A 135 12.96 -5.10 0.58
CA PRO A 135 11.62 -4.90 1.12
C PRO A 135 11.61 -4.33 2.54
N SER A 136 12.55 -4.75 3.40
CA SER A 136 12.68 -4.26 4.78
C SER A 136 13.05 -2.77 4.88
N GLU A 137 13.71 -2.23 3.87
CA GLU A 137 14.12 -0.82 3.78
C GLU A 137 13.18 0.00 2.90
N TYR A 138 12.16 -0.62 2.29
CA TYR A 138 11.29 -0.01 1.28
C TYR A 138 12.06 0.64 0.12
N ARG A 139 13.19 0.06 -0.26
CA ARG A 139 14.10 0.60 -1.29
C ARG A 139 14.10 -0.26 -2.54
N VAL A 140 14.14 0.40 -3.68
CA VAL A 140 14.34 -0.22 -5.00
C VAL A 140 15.49 0.46 -5.70
N LEU A 141 16.41 -0.33 -6.22
CA LEU A 141 17.54 0.16 -7.00
C LEU A 141 17.47 -0.44 -8.40
N VAL A 142 17.82 0.37 -9.38
CA VAL A 142 18.07 -0.04 -10.77
C VAL A 142 19.50 0.35 -11.13
N ASP A 143 20.35 -0.61 -11.48
CA ASP A 143 21.79 -0.36 -11.73
C ASP A 143 22.46 0.41 -10.57
N SER A 144 22.12 0.05 -9.33
CA SER A 144 22.61 0.71 -8.10
C SER A 144 22.12 2.15 -7.87
N GLN A 145 21.23 2.67 -8.72
CA GLN A 145 20.55 3.95 -8.51
C GLN A 145 19.19 3.73 -7.85
N GLU A 146 18.95 4.43 -6.76
CA GLU A 146 17.67 4.34 -6.04
C GLU A 146 16.56 5.03 -6.84
N ILE A 147 15.40 4.38 -6.88
CA ILE A 147 14.18 4.91 -7.50
C ILE A 147 13.05 4.95 -6.48
N GLU A 148 12.20 5.95 -6.58
CA GLU A 148 11.00 6.07 -5.75
C GLU A 148 9.81 5.41 -6.43
N LEU A 149 9.07 4.60 -5.66
CA LEU A 149 7.81 3.98 -6.07
C LEU A 149 6.73 4.32 -5.05
N ALA A 150 5.51 4.55 -5.53
CA ALA A 150 4.35 4.64 -4.64
C ALA A 150 4.07 3.29 -3.95
N PRO A 151 3.40 3.26 -2.78
CA PRO A 151 3.16 2.02 -2.01
C PRO A 151 2.58 0.87 -2.82
N LYS A 152 1.58 1.13 -3.66
CA LYS A 152 0.96 0.10 -4.51
C LYS A 152 1.89 -0.37 -5.64
N GLU A 153 2.71 0.52 -6.17
CA GLU A 153 3.74 0.19 -7.16
C GLU A 153 4.82 -0.70 -6.55
N PHE A 154 5.26 -0.35 -5.34
CA PHE A 154 6.20 -1.15 -4.57
C PHE A 154 5.66 -2.55 -4.28
N ALA A 155 4.42 -2.66 -3.81
CA ALA A 155 3.78 -3.93 -3.51
C ALA A 155 3.59 -4.80 -4.77
N LEU A 156 3.20 -4.21 -5.90
CA LEU A 156 3.10 -4.92 -7.19
C LEU A 156 4.45 -5.43 -7.68
N LEU A 157 5.48 -4.56 -7.66
CA LEU A 157 6.83 -4.96 -8.08
C LEU A 157 7.37 -6.09 -7.20
N ARG A 158 7.15 -6.01 -5.89
CA ARG A 158 7.50 -7.08 -4.95
C ARG A 158 6.85 -8.40 -5.32
N MET A 159 5.53 -8.43 -5.54
CA MET A 159 4.82 -9.64 -5.90
C MET A 159 5.36 -10.27 -7.19
N LEU A 160 5.77 -9.46 -8.16
CA LEU A 160 6.39 -9.93 -9.38
C LEU A 160 7.78 -10.52 -9.11
N LEU A 161 8.60 -9.86 -8.29
CA LEU A 161 9.95 -10.33 -7.93
C LEU A 161 9.92 -11.61 -7.11
N GLU A 162 9.00 -11.75 -6.17
CA GLU A 162 8.76 -12.98 -5.40
C GLU A 162 8.32 -14.16 -6.28
N ASN A 163 7.74 -13.86 -7.43
CA ASN A 163 7.32 -14.83 -8.44
C ASN A 163 8.15 -14.72 -9.74
N LYS A 164 9.44 -14.39 -9.60
CA LYS A 164 10.38 -14.30 -10.74
C LYS A 164 10.20 -15.48 -11.71
N ASN A 165 10.20 -15.17 -13.00
CA ASN A 165 10.03 -16.12 -14.11
C ASN A 165 8.67 -16.84 -14.16
N LYS A 166 7.72 -16.50 -13.30
CA LYS A 166 6.34 -17.02 -13.31
C LYS A 166 5.36 -15.94 -13.71
N THR A 167 4.33 -16.32 -14.44
CA THR A 167 3.22 -15.42 -14.74
C THR A 167 2.33 -15.29 -13.53
N VAL A 168 2.10 -14.05 -13.08
CA VAL A 168 1.15 -13.72 -12.02
C VAL A 168 -0.11 -13.15 -12.67
N ALA A 169 -1.24 -13.81 -12.41
CA ALA A 169 -2.53 -13.40 -12.95
C ALA A 169 -2.91 -11.99 -12.45
N ARG A 170 -3.61 -11.19 -13.29
CA ARG A 170 -4.08 -9.86 -12.92
C ARG A 170 -4.93 -9.87 -11.66
N GLU A 171 -5.86 -10.81 -11.57
CA GLU A 171 -6.71 -10.99 -10.41
C GLU A 171 -5.88 -11.25 -9.13
N ARG A 172 -4.85 -12.09 -9.21
CA ARG A 172 -3.96 -12.36 -8.07
C ARG A 172 -3.17 -11.12 -7.66
N LEU A 173 -2.70 -10.31 -8.61
CA LEU A 173 -2.05 -9.02 -8.34
C LEU A 173 -3.02 -8.05 -7.71
N LEU A 174 -4.26 -7.98 -8.22
CA LEU A 174 -5.31 -7.13 -7.70
C LEU A 174 -5.61 -7.47 -6.24
N ILE A 175 -5.98 -8.72 -5.98
CA ILE A 175 -6.32 -9.19 -4.62
C ILE A 175 -5.13 -9.03 -3.67
N GLY A 176 -3.92 -9.35 -4.12
CA GLY A 176 -2.71 -9.27 -3.30
C GLY A 176 -2.33 -7.86 -2.87
N VAL A 177 -2.67 -6.84 -3.67
CA VAL A 177 -2.28 -5.44 -3.42
C VAL A 177 -3.46 -4.58 -2.94
N TRP A 178 -4.68 -4.80 -3.45
CA TRP A 178 -5.88 -4.02 -3.09
C TRP A 178 -6.82 -4.74 -2.14
N GLY A 179 -6.72 -6.06 -2.03
CA GLY A 179 -7.61 -6.87 -1.20
C GLY A 179 -8.78 -7.47 -1.97
N TYR A 180 -9.51 -8.38 -1.30
CA TYR A 180 -10.65 -9.08 -1.89
C TYR A 180 -11.86 -8.17 -2.13
N ASP A 181 -12.04 -7.16 -1.26
CA ASP A 181 -13.20 -6.27 -1.27
C ASP A 181 -13.00 -5.04 -2.18
N TYR A 182 -11.98 -5.09 -3.06
CA TYR A 182 -11.74 -3.99 -3.99
C TYR A 182 -12.79 -3.99 -5.10
N GLU A 183 -13.65 -2.98 -5.11
CA GLU A 183 -14.74 -2.81 -6.10
C GLU A 183 -14.32 -2.13 -7.41
N GLY A 184 -13.05 -1.73 -7.52
CA GLY A 184 -12.54 -1.07 -8.73
C GLY A 184 -12.17 -2.05 -9.85
N SER A 185 -11.95 -1.51 -11.05
CA SER A 185 -11.58 -2.29 -12.23
C SER A 185 -10.16 -2.87 -12.13
N ASP A 186 -9.95 -4.07 -12.70
CA ASP A 186 -8.64 -4.71 -12.90
C ASP A 186 -7.67 -3.86 -13.75
N ARG A 187 -8.18 -2.87 -14.49
CA ARG A 187 -7.38 -1.86 -15.20
C ARG A 187 -6.46 -1.05 -14.27
N CYS A 188 -6.76 -0.99 -12.97
CA CYS A 188 -5.88 -0.33 -12.02
C CYS A 188 -4.51 -1.00 -11.96
N VAL A 189 -4.43 -2.34 -12.06
CA VAL A 189 -3.18 -3.09 -12.14
C VAL A 189 -2.37 -2.65 -13.38
N ASP A 190 -3.03 -2.59 -14.55
CA ASP A 190 -2.38 -2.21 -15.81
C ASP A 190 -1.80 -0.78 -15.74
N ASN A 191 -2.55 0.15 -15.11
CA ASN A 191 -2.09 1.52 -14.89
C ASN A 191 -0.86 1.58 -13.99
N HIS A 192 -0.85 0.85 -12.89
CA HIS A 192 0.30 0.82 -11.97
C HIS A 192 1.51 0.12 -12.60
N ILE A 193 1.32 -0.96 -13.34
CA ILE A 193 2.40 -1.60 -14.11
C ILE A 193 3.02 -0.62 -15.12
N ARG A 194 2.19 0.21 -15.77
CA ARG A 194 2.70 1.26 -16.68
C ARG A 194 3.55 2.29 -15.93
N LYS A 195 3.10 2.73 -14.74
CA LYS A 195 3.86 3.66 -13.89
C LYS A 195 5.18 3.03 -13.43
N ILE A 196 5.15 1.79 -12.93
CA ILE A 196 6.35 1.03 -12.51
C ILE A 196 7.36 0.94 -13.66
N ARG A 197 6.93 0.55 -14.86
CA ARG A 197 7.81 0.49 -16.04
C ARG A 197 8.47 1.83 -16.35
N LYS A 198 7.74 2.94 -16.15
CA LYS A 198 8.27 4.29 -16.34
C LYS A 198 9.35 4.62 -15.31
N HIS A 199 9.12 4.32 -14.03
CA HIS A 199 10.09 4.53 -12.95
C HIS A 199 11.35 3.67 -13.12
N LEU A 200 11.20 2.42 -13.56
CA LEU A 200 12.30 1.50 -13.84
C LEU A 200 13.11 1.87 -15.10
N GLY A 201 12.63 2.81 -15.92
CA GLY A 201 13.30 3.21 -17.16
C GLY A 201 13.51 2.04 -18.11
N SER A 202 14.76 1.83 -18.57
CA SER A 202 15.09 0.72 -19.47
C SER A 202 14.91 -0.67 -18.84
N ALA A 203 15.07 -0.81 -17.51
CA ALA A 203 14.81 -2.05 -16.78
C ALA A 203 13.33 -2.40 -16.73
N GLY A 204 12.42 -1.46 -17.00
CA GLY A 204 10.99 -1.72 -17.11
C GLY A 204 10.60 -2.75 -18.17
N LYS A 205 11.48 -2.99 -19.15
CA LYS A 205 11.31 -4.05 -20.16
C LYS A 205 11.36 -5.47 -19.56
N GLN A 206 11.96 -5.63 -18.38
CA GLN A 206 11.98 -6.90 -17.65
C GLN A 206 10.57 -7.33 -17.17
N ILE A 207 9.64 -6.38 -17.01
CA ILE A 207 8.23 -6.70 -16.75
C ILE A 207 7.54 -6.96 -18.10
N LYS A 208 7.21 -8.21 -18.36
CA LYS A 208 6.51 -8.64 -19.59
C LYS A 208 5.01 -8.72 -19.37
N THR A 209 4.23 -8.35 -20.37
CA THR A 209 2.78 -8.58 -20.37
C THR A 209 2.52 -9.95 -21.02
N VAL A 210 1.82 -10.82 -20.28
CA VAL A 210 1.35 -12.11 -20.82
C VAL A 210 -0.12 -11.92 -21.19
N ILE A 211 -0.38 -11.79 -22.47
CA ILE A 211 -1.72 -11.46 -23.02
C ILE A 211 -2.75 -12.49 -22.51
N GLY A 212 -3.89 -11.98 -22.04
CA GLY A 212 -4.97 -12.81 -21.49
C GLY A 212 -4.73 -13.33 -20.05
N ASN A 213 -3.48 -13.31 -19.54
CA ASN A 213 -3.15 -13.92 -18.25
C ASN A 213 -2.72 -12.91 -17.19
N GLY A 214 -1.71 -12.07 -17.45
CA GLY A 214 -1.20 -11.15 -16.43
C GLY A 214 0.18 -10.62 -16.74
N TYR A 215 1.05 -10.62 -15.74
CA TYR A 215 2.39 -10.07 -15.83
C TYR A 215 3.45 -11.02 -15.31
N GLN A 216 4.65 -10.91 -15.85
CA GLN A 216 5.81 -11.68 -15.47
C GLN A 216 7.03 -10.76 -15.41
N ILE A 217 7.93 -10.98 -14.45
CA ILE A 217 9.25 -10.33 -14.44
C ILE A 217 10.33 -11.36 -14.78
N ARG A 218 11.27 -10.97 -15.65
CA ARG A 218 12.41 -11.80 -16.07
C ARG A 218 13.71 -10.99 -16.04
N GLY A 219 14.83 -11.66 -15.70
CA GLY A 219 16.16 -11.08 -15.85
C GLY A 219 16.57 -10.98 -17.33
N ASP A 220 17.51 -10.09 -17.63
CA ASP A 220 18.01 -9.93 -18.99
C ASP A 220 18.77 -11.20 -19.47
N ASP A 221 19.30 -12.01 -18.55
CA ASP A 221 20.03 -13.24 -18.86
C ASP A 221 19.08 -14.41 -19.23
N ASP A 222 17.83 -14.38 -18.76
CA ASP A 222 16.83 -15.41 -19.02
C ASP A 222 16.29 -15.39 -20.48
N GLU A 223 16.60 -14.33 -21.26
CA GLU A 223 16.21 -14.22 -22.68
C GLU A 223 17.17 -14.97 -23.64
N LYS A 224 18.35 -15.34 -23.17
CA LYS A 224 19.35 -16.02 -24.01
C LYS A 224 19.14 -17.54 -24.07
N GLU A 225 18.62 -18.14 -23.00
CA GLU A 225 18.41 -19.60 -22.93
C GLU A 225 17.20 -20.15 -23.74
N GLN A 226 16.31 -19.28 -24.22
CA GLN A 226 15.14 -19.70 -25.00
C GLN A 226 15.31 -19.54 -26.54
N LYS A 227 16.52 -19.15 -27.01
CA LYS A 227 16.83 -19.02 -28.44
C LYS A 227 17.83 -20.03 -28.95
N GLU A 228 18.23 -20.99 -28.14
CA GLU A 228 18.92 -22.21 -28.53
C GLU A 228 17.92 -23.39 -28.50
#